data_41665c1f47d308138da39b1411bb4c4f
#
_entry.id   41665c1f47d308138da39b1411bb4c4f
#
_cell.length_a   1.000
_cell.length_b   1.000
_cell.length_c   1.000
_cell.angle_alpha   90.00
_cell.angle_beta   90.00
_cell.angle_gamma   90.00
#
_symmetry.space_group_name_H-M   'P 1'
#
loop_
_entity.id
_entity.type
_entity.pdbx_description
1 polymer ?
#
loop_
_entity_poly.entity_id
_entity_poly.type
_entity_poly.pdbx_seq_one_letter_code
_entity_poly.pdbx_strand_id
1 'polypeptide(L)'
;MIARTASSNQSSEPDRSMSLNYAYNQPGSMPGTIAISAQAKPSEITLIDYNQERHHYASNLTPEECRDYLTTKSISWVDVGGLGDRLILEKLGEVFDLHPVLLENIVNVPQRPKLEDYQNQLVVITQMVNLDAKGVWLEQVSFILGENYLLTVQEEPHQDCFTPVRDRLAKSKGIIRQQQADYLTYALWDAVIDSYFPVLEVYGEKIEELEQLVLTYPTQATLGKIHQIKRELLSLRRAVWPQRDILNLLIRDGHPLIGDHVLRYLKDCYDHTVQIIDTLEIYRE
;
A
#
# COMPACT_ATOMS: atom_id res chain seq x y z
N MET A 1 -19.42 -3.00 -53.93
CA MET A 1 -19.13 -1.86 -53.01
C MET A 1 -19.59 -2.29 -51.62
N ILE A 2 -18.69 -2.88 -50.82
CA ILE A 2 -19.00 -3.45 -49.50
C ILE A 2 -18.22 -2.61 -48.49
N ALA A 3 -18.95 -1.82 -47.71
CA ALA A 3 -18.40 -1.02 -46.66
C ALA A 3 -18.00 -1.94 -45.48
N ARG A 4 -16.73 -1.96 -45.14
CA ARG A 4 -16.20 -2.56 -43.91
C ARG A 4 -16.42 -1.56 -42.76
N THR A 5 -17.32 -1.88 -41.86
CA THR A 5 -17.43 -1.22 -40.55
C THR A 5 -16.25 -1.62 -39.69
N ALA A 6 -15.40 -0.67 -39.39
CA ALA A 6 -14.34 -0.82 -38.39
C ALA A 6 -14.98 -0.86 -37.00
N SER A 7 -14.91 -2.03 -36.37
CA SER A 7 -15.23 -2.20 -34.95
C SER A 7 -14.10 -1.60 -34.15
N SER A 8 -14.35 -0.46 -33.51
CA SER A 8 -13.45 0.12 -32.50
C SER A 8 -13.49 -0.75 -31.25
N ASN A 9 -12.46 -1.55 -31.05
CA ASN A 9 -12.18 -2.22 -29.79
C ASN A 9 -11.79 -1.15 -28.76
N GLN A 10 -12.76 -0.60 -28.05
CA GLN A 10 -12.48 0.12 -26.79
C GLN A 10 -12.13 -0.95 -25.77
N SER A 11 -10.84 -1.04 -25.44
CA SER A 11 -10.36 -1.74 -24.26
C SER A 11 -10.99 -1.04 -23.05
N SER A 12 -12.01 -1.66 -22.44
CA SER A 12 -12.57 -1.22 -21.17
C SER A 12 -11.48 -1.38 -20.11
N GLU A 13 -10.87 -0.28 -19.69
CA GLU A 13 -10.07 -0.24 -18.48
C GLU A 13 -10.92 -0.74 -17.31
N PRO A 14 -10.34 -1.48 -16.35
CA PRO A 14 -11.08 -2.01 -15.22
C PRO A 14 -11.70 -0.86 -14.42
N ASP A 15 -12.94 -1.06 -14.02
CA ASP A 15 -13.65 -0.18 -13.07
C ASP A 15 -12.89 -0.20 -11.73
N ARG A 16 -12.09 0.83 -11.47
CA ARG A 16 -11.37 1.05 -10.21
C ARG A 16 -12.37 1.50 -9.15
N SER A 17 -13.31 0.63 -8.80
CA SER A 17 -14.27 0.93 -7.74
C SER A 17 -13.57 0.82 -6.37
N MET A 18 -13.87 1.74 -5.45
CA MET A 18 -13.44 1.69 -4.04
C MET A 18 -13.99 0.50 -3.25
N SER A 19 -14.54 -0.53 -3.90
CA SER A 19 -15.03 -1.71 -3.21
C SER A 19 -13.86 -2.64 -2.88
N LEU A 20 -13.53 -2.79 -1.60
CA LEU A 20 -12.68 -3.86 -1.10
C LEU A 20 -13.41 -5.20 -1.31
N ASN A 21 -13.39 -5.71 -2.51
CA ASN A 21 -13.86 -7.05 -2.83
C ASN A 21 -12.71 -8.02 -2.56
N TYR A 22 -12.66 -8.57 -1.35
CA TYR A 22 -11.66 -9.56 -0.99
C TYR A 22 -11.73 -10.75 -1.95
N ALA A 23 -10.61 -11.06 -2.62
CA ALA A 23 -10.48 -12.27 -3.40
C ALA A 23 -10.28 -13.46 -2.43
N TYR A 24 -11.19 -14.41 -2.46
CA TYR A 24 -11.05 -15.65 -1.69
C TYR A 24 -10.67 -16.79 -2.63
N ASN A 25 -9.67 -17.57 -2.26
CA ASN A 25 -9.40 -18.84 -2.91
C ASN A 25 -10.62 -19.78 -2.75
N GLN A 26 -10.78 -20.71 -3.69
CA GLN A 26 -11.84 -21.72 -3.57
C GLN A 26 -11.67 -22.49 -2.26
N PRO A 27 -12.77 -22.80 -1.53
CA PRO A 27 -12.69 -23.63 -0.33
C PRO A 27 -11.94 -24.93 -0.61
N GLY A 28 -10.90 -25.22 0.19
CA GLY A 28 -10.04 -26.40 0.04
C GLY A 28 -8.82 -26.19 -0.87
N SER A 29 -8.54 -24.97 -1.34
CA SER A 29 -7.28 -24.65 -2.01
C SER A 29 -6.08 -24.88 -1.08
N MET A 30 -4.96 -25.33 -1.66
CA MET A 30 -3.74 -25.52 -0.88
C MET A 30 -3.19 -24.17 -0.40
N PRO A 31 -2.78 -24.04 0.87
CA PRO A 31 -2.08 -22.85 1.36
C PRO A 31 -0.83 -22.56 0.52
N GLY A 32 -0.57 -21.29 0.24
CA GLY A 32 0.53 -20.87 -0.63
C GLY A 32 0.19 -20.88 -2.14
N THR A 33 -1.08 -21.05 -2.49
CA THR A 33 -1.51 -20.98 -3.90
C THR A 33 -1.53 -19.53 -4.38
N ILE A 34 -0.67 -19.20 -5.32
CA ILE A 34 -0.63 -17.88 -5.96
C ILE A 34 -1.67 -17.81 -7.07
N ALA A 35 -2.63 -16.91 -6.91
CA ALA A 35 -3.64 -16.60 -7.92
C ALA A 35 -3.45 -15.18 -8.45
N ILE A 36 -2.86 -15.06 -9.64
CA ILE A 36 -2.62 -13.76 -10.27
C ILE A 36 -3.84 -13.34 -11.07
N SER A 37 -4.27 -12.09 -10.86
CA SER A 37 -5.32 -11.48 -11.68
C SER A 37 -4.84 -11.32 -13.13
N ALA A 38 -5.73 -11.61 -14.10
CA ALA A 38 -5.45 -11.36 -15.51
C ALA A 38 -5.21 -9.86 -15.83
N GLN A 39 -5.57 -8.98 -14.93
CA GLN A 39 -5.43 -7.52 -15.04
C GLN A 39 -4.20 -6.99 -14.28
N ALA A 40 -3.49 -7.86 -13.54
CA ALA A 40 -2.29 -7.46 -12.81
C ALA A 40 -1.21 -6.93 -13.76
N LYS A 41 -0.54 -5.86 -13.35
CA LYS A 41 0.55 -5.25 -14.11
C LYS A 41 1.81 -6.10 -14.03
N PRO A 42 2.66 -6.08 -15.08
CA PRO A 42 3.98 -6.71 -15.02
C PRO A 42 4.77 -6.24 -13.81
N SER A 43 5.58 -7.14 -13.22
CA SER A 43 6.37 -6.82 -12.04
C SER A 43 7.65 -6.07 -12.42
N GLU A 44 7.89 -4.94 -11.77
CA GLU A 44 9.08 -4.11 -11.91
C GLU A 44 9.79 -4.03 -10.55
N ILE A 45 11.10 -4.23 -10.52
CA ILE A 45 11.90 -4.21 -9.30
C ILE A 45 12.84 -3.01 -9.34
N THR A 46 12.76 -2.17 -8.31
CA THR A 46 13.72 -1.11 -8.04
C THR A 46 14.42 -1.36 -6.71
N LEU A 47 15.66 -0.89 -6.59
CA LEU A 47 16.48 -1.00 -5.40
C LEU A 47 17.05 0.37 -5.05
N ILE A 48 16.96 0.71 -3.77
CA ILE A 48 17.69 1.80 -3.15
C ILE A 48 18.55 1.22 -2.03
N ASP A 49 19.85 1.13 -2.25
CA ASP A 49 20.82 0.73 -1.22
C ASP A 49 21.53 1.96 -0.68
N TYR A 50 21.54 2.12 0.64
CA TYR A 50 22.08 3.33 1.25
C TYR A 50 22.72 3.10 2.60
N ASN A 51 23.62 4.00 2.93
CA ASN A 51 24.13 4.26 4.27
C ASN A 51 24.37 5.77 4.42
N GLN A 52 25.06 6.19 5.48
CA GLN A 52 25.35 7.62 5.72
C GLN A 52 26.09 8.30 4.58
N GLU A 53 26.98 7.59 3.88
CA GLU A 53 27.89 8.12 2.88
C GLU A 53 27.41 7.85 1.45
N ARG A 54 26.74 6.72 1.23
CA ARG A 54 26.42 6.20 -0.11
C ARG A 54 24.91 6.10 -0.31
N HIS A 55 24.51 6.31 -1.54
CA HIS A 55 23.18 6.07 -2.05
C HIS A 55 23.31 5.50 -3.45
N HIS A 56 22.83 4.32 -3.64
CA HIS A 56 22.78 3.62 -4.93
C HIS A 56 21.33 3.37 -5.31
N TYR A 57 20.96 3.71 -6.53
CA TYR A 57 19.65 3.43 -7.10
C TYR A 57 19.84 2.55 -8.32
N ALA A 58 19.06 1.48 -8.43
CA ALA A 58 18.99 0.60 -9.60
C ALA A 58 17.53 0.27 -9.90
N SER A 59 17.22 0.06 -11.17
CA SER A 59 15.88 -0.27 -11.65
C SER A 59 15.93 -1.42 -12.64
N ASN A 60 14.78 -2.06 -12.88
CA ASN A 60 14.64 -3.24 -13.74
C ASN A 60 15.57 -4.40 -13.33
N LEU A 61 15.69 -4.61 -12.03
CA LEU A 61 16.48 -5.70 -11.49
C LEU A 61 15.72 -7.01 -11.57
N THR A 62 16.51 -8.12 -11.61
CA THR A 62 15.98 -9.45 -11.34
C THR A 62 15.98 -9.73 -9.84
N PRO A 63 15.15 -10.66 -9.34
CA PRO A 63 15.19 -11.07 -7.93
C PRO A 63 16.58 -11.54 -7.47
N GLU A 64 17.29 -12.24 -8.32
CA GLU A 64 18.62 -12.77 -8.02
C GLU A 64 19.66 -11.66 -7.80
N GLU A 65 19.58 -10.57 -8.55
CA GLU A 65 20.45 -9.39 -8.37
C GLU A 65 20.22 -8.69 -7.03
N CYS A 66 19.01 -8.82 -6.43
CA CYS A 66 18.73 -8.27 -5.12
C CYS A 66 19.44 -9.03 -3.99
N ARG A 67 19.77 -10.31 -4.18
CA ARG A 67 20.35 -11.18 -3.15
C ARG A 67 21.64 -10.64 -2.56
N ASP A 68 22.51 -10.07 -3.38
CA ASP A 68 23.81 -9.58 -2.95
C ASP A 68 23.70 -8.41 -1.95
N TYR A 69 22.61 -7.66 -2.05
CA TYR A 69 22.33 -6.51 -1.17
C TYR A 69 21.80 -6.92 0.19
N LEU A 70 21.19 -8.11 0.35
CA LEU A 70 20.64 -8.57 1.63
C LEU A 70 21.72 -8.91 2.66
N THR A 71 22.95 -9.13 2.22
CA THR A 71 24.09 -9.51 3.08
C THR A 71 25.02 -8.34 3.39
N THR A 72 24.72 -7.14 2.87
CA THR A 72 25.53 -5.94 3.10
C THR A 72 25.23 -5.33 4.47
N LYS A 73 26.12 -4.41 4.92
CA LYS A 73 25.89 -3.60 6.14
C LYS A 73 25.07 -2.34 5.86
N SER A 74 24.79 -2.04 4.59
CA SER A 74 23.90 -0.97 4.16
C SER A 74 22.44 -1.38 4.33
N ILE A 75 21.55 -0.42 4.27
CA ILE A 75 20.12 -0.65 4.26
C ILE A 75 19.65 -0.73 2.81
N SER A 76 18.98 -1.82 2.47
CA SER A 76 18.48 -2.05 1.11
C SER A 76 16.96 -1.99 1.09
N TRP A 77 16.42 -1.04 0.37
CA TRP A 77 14.99 -0.98 0.05
C TRP A 77 14.78 -1.58 -1.35
N VAL A 78 14.15 -2.74 -1.40
CA VAL A 78 13.70 -3.37 -2.63
C VAL A 78 12.21 -3.08 -2.79
N ASP A 79 11.85 -2.40 -3.86
CA ASP A 79 10.48 -1.99 -4.14
C ASP A 79 9.98 -2.67 -5.41
N VAL A 80 8.89 -3.43 -5.29
CA VAL A 80 8.29 -4.24 -6.35
C VAL A 80 6.92 -3.69 -6.66
N GLY A 81 6.76 -3.12 -7.85
CA GLY A 81 5.48 -2.67 -8.38
C GLY A 81 4.96 -3.67 -9.42
N GLY A 82 3.69 -4.05 -9.30
CA GLY A 82 3.05 -5.00 -10.21
C GLY A 82 3.11 -6.45 -9.74
N LEU A 83 1.97 -7.13 -9.80
CA LEU A 83 1.79 -8.52 -9.35
C LEU A 83 1.56 -9.50 -10.51
N GLY A 84 1.78 -9.08 -11.78
CA GLY A 84 1.44 -9.86 -12.96
C GLY A 84 2.46 -10.94 -13.36
N ASP A 85 3.64 -10.96 -12.76
CA ASP A 85 4.69 -11.89 -13.15
C ASP A 85 4.94 -12.95 -12.07
N ARG A 86 4.31 -14.09 -12.24
CA ARG A 86 4.38 -15.21 -11.28
C ARG A 86 5.81 -15.67 -11.01
N LEU A 87 6.64 -15.77 -12.06
CA LEU A 87 8.02 -16.27 -11.90
C LEU A 87 8.87 -15.30 -11.09
N ILE A 88 8.70 -14.00 -11.29
CA ILE A 88 9.40 -12.98 -10.49
C ILE A 88 8.97 -13.08 -9.03
N LEU A 89 7.66 -13.21 -8.75
CA LEU A 89 7.13 -13.29 -7.39
C LEU A 89 7.58 -14.57 -6.66
N GLU A 90 7.57 -15.72 -7.34
CA GLU A 90 8.08 -16.99 -6.80
C GLU A 90 9.59 -16.90 -6.47
N LYS A 91 10.39 -16.29 -7.37
CA LYS A 91 11.82 -16.09 -7.14
C LYS A 91 12.12 -15.06 -6.04
N LEU A 92 11.32 -14.00 -5.91
CA LEU A 92 11.40 -13.11 -4.74
C LEU A 92 11.13 -13.89 -3.45
N GLY A 93 10.14 -14.79 -3.45
CA GLY A 93 9.89 -15.71 -2.35
C GLY A 93 11.12 -16.51 -1.96
N GLU A 94 11.87 -17.06 -2.95
CA GLU A 94 13.12 -17.81 -2.72
C GLU A 94 14.28 -16.92 -2.25
N VAL A 95 14.44 -15.72 -2.83
CA VAL A 95 15.54 -14.79 -2.50
C VAL A 95 15.40 -14.24 -1.09
N PHE A 96 14.18 -13.87 -0.69
CA PHE A 96 13.88 -13.27 0.61
C PHE A 96 13.44 -14.30 1.66
N ASP A 97 13.45 -15.59 1.33
CA ASP A 97 12.98 -16.68 2.20
C ASP A 97 11.56 -16.42 2.75
N LEU A 98 10.65 -16.02 1.86
CA LEU A 98 9.27 -15.73 2.24
C LEU A 98 8.48 -17.02 2.43
N HIS A 99 7.76 -17.11 3.54
CA HIS A 99 6.86 -18.24 3.75
C HIS A 99 5.79 -18.31 2.63
N PRO A 100 5.45 -19.50 2.08
CA PRO A 100 4.49 -19.61 0.97
C PRO A 100 3.13 -18.94 1.23
N VAL A 101 2.61 -19.03 2.47
CA VAL A 101 1.37 -18.35 2.86
C VAL A 101 1.52 -16.83 2.85
N LEU A 102 2.70 -16.30 3.20
CA LEU A 102 2.97 -14.87 3.09
C LEU A 102 2.94 -14.44 1.63
N LEU A 103 3.61 -15.17 0.75
CA LEU A 103 3.61 -14.87 -0.68
C LEU A 103 2.20 -14.93 -1.28
N GLU A 104 1.38 -15.90 -0.86
CA GLU A 104 -0.05 -15.93 -1.19
C GLU A 104 -0.78 -14.66 -0.74
N ASN A 105 -0.57 -14.19 0.50
CA ASN A 105 -1.20 -12.97 1.03
C ASN A 105 -0.76 -11.70 0.30
N ILE A 106 0.49 -11.64 -0.15
CA ILE A 106 1.03 -10.52 -0.93
C ILE A 106 0.36 -10.45 -2.30
N VAL A 107 0.13 -11.59 -2.95
CA VAL A 107 -0.37 -11.65 -4.33
C VAL A 107 -1.90 -11.66 -4.40
N ASN A 108 -2.58 -12.27 -3.43
CA ASN A 108 -4.05 -12.34 -3.41
C ASN A 108 -4.65 -11.07 -2.80
N VAL A 109 -4.68 -10.02 -3.58
CA VAL A 109 -5.17 -8.68 -3.19
C VAL A 109 -6.66 -8.52 -3.45
N PRO A 110 -7.36 -7.66 -2.66
CA PRO A 110 -6.88 -6.99 -1.47
C PRO A 110 -6.97 -7.88 -0.22
N GLN A 111 -6.03 -7.71 0.71
CA GLN A 111 -6.10 -8.27 2.07
C GLN A 111 -6.56 -7.20 3.07
N ARG A 112 -7.15 -7.63 4.19
CA ARG A 112 -7.34 -6.75 5.34
C ARG A 112 -5.97 -6.36 5.90
N PRO A 113 -5.72 -5.11 6.26
CA PRO A 113 -4.48 -4.73 6.92
C PRO A 113 -4.21 -5.60 8.15
N LYS A 114 -2.99 -6.11 8.27
CA LYS A 114 -2.55 -7.04 9.30
C LYS A 114 -1.06 -6.97 9.55
N LEU A 115 -0.67 -7.42 10.74
CA LEU A 115 0.71 -7.62 11.16
C LEU A 115 0.95 -9.12 11.34
N GLU A 116 2.04 -9.62 10.82
CA GLU A 116 2.46 -11.02 10.99
C GLU A 116 3.96 -11.08 11.32
N ASP A 117 4.33 -11.90 12.28
CA ASP A 117 5.71 -12.15 12.69
C ASP A 117 6.18 -13.50 12.13
N TYR A 118 7.22 -13.46 11.30
CA TYR A 118 7.87 -14.63 10.71
C TYR A 118 9.31 -14.78 11.25
N GLN A 119 9.49 -14.70 12.56
CA GLN A 119 10.78 -14.85 13.25
C GLN A 119 11.82 -13.79 12.86
N ASN A 120 12.39 -13.88 11.65
CA ASN A 120 13.41 -12.96 11.14
C ASN A 120 12.82 -11.84 10.28
N GLN A 121 11.51 -11.81 10.11
CA GLN A 121 10.79 -10.85 9.27
C GLN A 121 9.54 -10.35 9.98
N LEU A 122 9.36 -9.05 9.99
CA LEU A 122 8.10 -8.43 10.42
C LEU A 122 7.34 -7.99 9.17
N VAL A 123 6.12 -8.48 9.03
CA VAL A 123 5.29 -8.21 7.86
C VAL A 123 4.12 -7.32 8.22
N VAL A 124 3.98 -6.21 7.52
CA VAL A 124 2.83 -5.32 7.59
C VAL A 124 2.15 -5.28 6.24
N ILE A 125 0.92 -5.76 6.16
CA ILE A 125 0.06 -5.56 5.00
C ILE A 125 -0.86 -4.38 5.32
N THR A 126 -0.88 -3.39 4.46
CA THR A 126 -1.67 -2.17 4.62
C THR A 126 -2.36 -1.77 3.33
N GLN A 127 -3.21 -0.75 3.39
CA GLN A 127 -3.90 -0.18 2.25
C GLN A 127 -3.47 1.27 2.07
N MET A 128 -2.91 1.58 0.94
CA MET A 128 -2.62 2.93 0.49
C MET A 128 -3.84 3.50 -0.23
N VAL A 129 -4.11 4.79 -0.03
CA VAL A 129 -5.16 5.48 -0.76
C VAL A 129 -4.54 6.37 -1.83
N ASN A 130 -5.09 6.30 -3.02
CA ASN A 130 -4.69 7.11 -4.15
C ASN A 130 -5.86 7.98 -4.64
N LEU A 131 -5.55 9.18 -5.10
CA LEU A 131 -6.49 10.12 -5.69
C LEU A 131 -5.96 10.56 -7.05
N ASP A 132 -6.73 10.30 -8.09
CA ASP A 132 -6.44 10.73 -9.46
C ASP A 132 -7.65 11.41 -10.10
N ALA A 133 -7.56 11.75 -11.38
CA ALA A 133 -8.65 12.39 -12.13
C ALA A 133 -9.91 11.49 -12.25
N LYS A 134 -9.79 10.19 -12.04
CA LYS A 134 -10.90 9.21 -12.08
C LYS A 134 -11.58 9.04 -10.72
N GLY A 135 -10.93 9.48 -9.64
CA GLY A 135 -11.45 9.40 -8.27
C GLY A 135 -10.48 8.80 -7.28
N VAL A 136 -11.02 8.32 -6.17
CA VAL A 136 -10.26 7.69 -5.08
C VAL A 136 -10.29 6.18 -5.23
N TRP A 137 -9.16 5.53 -5.04
CA TRP A 137 -9.04 4.08 -5.05
C TRP A 137 -8.03 3.60 -3.99
N LEU A 138 -8.16 2.34 -3.58
CA LEU A 138 -7.32 1.71 -2.57
C LEU A 138 -6.42 0.69 -3.22
N GLU A 139 -5.20 0.59 -2.74
CA GLU A 139 -4.18 -0.32 -3.20
C GLU A 139 -3.49 -0.98 -2.01
N GLN A 140 -3.28 -2.29 -2.11
CA GLN A 140 -2.51 -3.00 -1.11
C GLN A 140 -1.02 -2.71 -1.28
N VAL A 141 -0.36 -2.43 -0.17
CA VAL A 141 1.10 -2.45 -0.08
C VAL A 141 1.52 -3.36 1.07
N SER A 142 2.48 -4.23 0.80
CA SER A 142 3.06 -5.15 1.77
C SER A 142 4.47 -4.71 2.11
N PHE A 143 4.78 -4.56 3.39
CA PHE A 143 6.11 -4.26 3.92
C PHE A 143 6.66 -5.53 4.56
N ILE A 144 7.82 -5.99 4.15
CA ILE A 144 8.53 -7.10 4.74
C ILE A 144 9.87 -6.57 5.26
N LEU A 145 9.90 -6.31 6.57
CA LEU A 145 11.07 -5.79 7.26
C LEU A 145 11.96 -6.94 7.71
N GLY A 146 13.20 -6.92 7.26
CA GLY A 146 14.30 -7.73 7.80
C GLY A 146 15.30 -6.87 8.57
N GLU A 147 16.42 -7.47 8.99
CA GLU A 147 17.43 -6.77 9.80
C GLU A 147 18.04 -5.56 9.06
N ASN A 148 18.46 -5.75 7.79
CA ASN A 148 19.14 -4.73 6.98
C ASN A 148 18.40 -4.41 5.68
N TYR A 149 17.17 -4.86 5.52
CA TYR A 149 16.39 -4.60 4.32
C TYR A 149 14.93 -4.34 4.61
N LEU A 150 14.31 -3.69 3.67
CA LEU A 150 12.87 -3.59 3.55
C LEU A 150 12.49 -3.99 2.12
N LEU A 151 11.63 -4.99 1.99
CA LEU A 151 10.95 -5.33 0.74
C LEU A 151 9.55 -4.73 0.78
N THR A 152 9.20 -3.90 -0.21
CA THR A 152 7.83 -3.43 -0.44
C THR A 152 7.27 -4.08 -1.70
N VAL A 153 6.01 -4.51 -1.64
CA VAL A 153 5.31 -5.09 -2.80
C VAL A 153 3.95 -4.43 -2.93
N GLN A 154 3.65 -3.89 -4.11
CA GLN A 154 2.43 -3.14 -4.41
C GLN A 154 1.82 -3.55 -5.76
N GLU A 155 0.53 -3.25 -5.97
CA GLU A 155 -0.22 -3.71 -7.14
C GLU A 155 0.12 -2.92 -8.41
N GLU A 156 0.28 -1.60 -8.29
CA GLU A 156 0.50 -0.71 -9.42
C GLU A 156 1.93 -0.14 -9.41
N PRO A 157 2.72 -0.34 -10.47
CA PRO A 157 4.02 0.29 -10.56
C PRO A 157 3.89 1.82 -10.69
N HIS A 158 4.78 2.57 -10.03
CA HIS A 158 4.92 4.04 -10.16
C HIS A 158 3.73 4.90 -9.69
N GLN A 159 2.75 4.35 -8.98
CA GLN A 159 1.59 5.09 -8.49
C GLN A 159 1.51 5.08 -6.96
N ASP A 160 2.62 5.34 -6.28
CA ASP A 160 2.71 5.31 -4.82
C ASP A 160 2.91 6.70 -4.20
N CYS A 161 2.75 6.77 -2.88
CA CYS A 161 3.00 7.97 -2.08
C CYS A 161 4.47 8.08 -1.59
N PHE A 162 5.40 7.25 -2.08
CA PHE A 162 6.75 7.13 -1.54
C PHE A 162 7.78 8.12 -2.14
N THR A 163 7.41 8.88 -3.14
CA THR A 163 8.30 9.89 -3.76
C THR A 163 8.97 10.82 -2.74
N PRO A 164 8.28 11.36 -1.70
CA PRO A 164 8.94 12.19 -0.69
C PRO A 164 10.01 11.46 0.10
N VAL A 165 9.83 10.15 0.37
CA VAL A 165 10.81 9.32 1.08
C VAL A 165 12.00 9.03 0.18
N ARG A 166 11.78 8.68 -1.09
CA ARG A 166 12.85 8.51 -2.10
C ARG A 166 13.69 9.80 -2.22
N ASP A 167 13.05 10.95 -2.24
CA ASP A 167 13.70 12.26 -2.27
C ASP A 167 14.55 12.54 -1.01
N ARG A 168 14.06 12.17 0.17
CA ARG A 168 14.82 12.30 1.43
C ARG A 168 16.07 11.42 1.40
N LEU A 169 15.96 10.19 0.90
CA LEU A 169 17.07 9.27 0.73
C LEU A 169 18.10 9.81 -0.29
N ALA A 170 17.65 10.21 -1.47
CA ALA A 170 18.53 10.71 -2.52
C ALA A 170 19.30 11.99 -2.10
N LYS A 171 18.63 12.92 -1.43
CA LYS A 171 19.17 14.22 -1.02
C LYS A 171 19.82 14.21 0.38
N SER A 172 19.87 13.04 1.06
CA SER A 172 20.34 12.91 2.46
C SER A 172 19.68 13.91 3.42
N LYS A 173 18.36 14.10 3.28
CA LYS A 173 17.62 15.04 4.12
C LYS A 173 17.21 14.41 5.45
N GLY A 174 17.47 15.12 6.54
CA GLY A 174 17.15 14.65 7.89
C GLY A 174 18.04 13.49 8.32
N ILE A 175 17.50 12.58 9.12
CA ILE A 175 18.24 11.48 9.73
C ILE A 175 18.09 10.15 9.02
N ILE A 176 17.29 10.06 7.95
CA ILE A 176 16.88 8.79 7.35
C ILE A 176 18.04 7.87 6.96
N ARG A 177 19.14 8.42 6.44
CA ARG A 177 20.34 7.65 6.09
C ARG A 177 21.19 7.23 7.30
N GLN A 178 20.90 7.76 8.49
CA GLN A 178 21.60 7.46 9.74
C GLN A 178 20.85 6.38 10.54
N GLN A 179 19.70 5.95 10.07
CA GLN A 179 18.80 5.02 10.75
C GLN A 179 18.82 3.64 10.06
N GLN A 180 18.22 2.65 10.73
CA GLN A 180 18.12 1.28 10.26
C GLN A 180 16.85 1.08 9.38
N ALA A 181 16.62 -0.16 8.94
CA ALA A 181 15.48 -0.52 8.08
C ALA A 181 14.12 -0.29 8.74
N ASP A 182 14.04 -0.35 10.07
CA ASP A 182 12.85 -0.05 10.85
C ASP A 182 12.39 1.40 10.71
N TYR A 183 13.32 2.35 10.71
CA TYR A 183 13.00 3.76 10.48
C TYR A 183 12.54 4.00 9.04
N LEU A 184 13.10 3.29 8.07
CA LEU A 184 12.62 3.34 6.69
C LEU A 184 11.18 2.81 6.60
N THR A 185 10.90 1.69 7.27
CA THR A 185 9.57 1.10 7.35
C THR A 185 8.57 2.10 7.94
N TYR A 186 8.93 2.75 9.06
CA TYR A 186 8.14 3.84 9.62
C TYR A 186 7.89 4.94 8.58
N ALA A 187 8.95 5.45 7.93
CA ALA A 187 8.83 6.60 7.04
C ALA A 187 7.94 6.33 5.81
N LEU A 188 7.93 5.09 5.31
CA LEU A 188 7.05 4.69 4.22
C LEU A 188 5.62 4.44 4.72
N TRP A 189 5.45 3.85 5.90
CA TRP A 189 4.12 3.63 6.46
C TRP A 189 3.45 4.95 6.86
N ASP A 190 4.21 5.90 7.39
CA ASP A 190 3.80 7.27 7.65
C ASP A 190 3.28 7.94 6.37
N ALA A 191 4.02 7.82 5.26
CA ALA A 191 3.59 8.34 3.97
C ALA A 191 2.26 7.69 3.49
N VAL A 192 2.07 6.39 3.75
CA VAL A 192 0.79 5.71 3.46
C VAL A 192 -0.35 6.30 4.29
N ILE A 193 -0.13 6.52 5.59
CA ILE A 193 -1.15 7.10 6.48
C ILE A 193 -1.45 8.53 6.08
N ASP A 194 -0.43 9.34 5.85
CA ASP A 194 -0.57 10.75 5.48
C ASP A 194 -1.28 10.93 4.13
N SER A 195 -1.21 9.95 3.23
CA SER A 195 -1.93 9.99 1.95
C SER A 195 -3.46 10.06 2.09
N TYR A 196 -4.01 9.71 3.25
CA TYR A 196 -5.44 9.82 3.53
C TYR A 196 -5.93 11.25 3.75
N PHE A 197 -5.09 12.17 4.27
CA PHE A 197 -5.52 13.53 4.58
C PHE A 197 -6.02 14.31 3.36
N PRO A 198 -5.30 14.37 2.21
CA PRO A 198 -5.81 15.04 1.02
C PRO A 198 -7.12 14.44 0.49
N VAL A 199 -7.30 13.12 0.67
CA VAL A 199 -8.53 12.44 0.29
C VAL A 199 -9.69 12.87 1.19
N LEU A 200 -9.47 13.00 2.50
CA LEU A 200 -10.49 13.50 3.44
C LEU A 200 -10.90 14.92 3.11
N GLU A 201 -9.97 15.81 2.72
CA GLU A 201 -10.30 17.16 2.28
C GLU A 201 -11.25 17.14 1.09
N VAL A 202 -10.97 16.32 0.06
CA VAL A 202 -11.84 16.16 -1.11
C VAL A 202 -13.23 15.62 -0.72
N TYR A 203 -13.31 14.72 0.26
CA TYR A 203 -14.61 14.22 0.74
C TYR A 203 -15.38 15.28 1.55
N GLY A 204 -14.68 16.10 2.34
CA GLY A 204 -15.30 17.23 3.02
C GLY A 204 -16.00 18.17 2.04
N GLU A 205 -15.29 18.60 0.99
CA GLU A 205 -15.86 19.46 -0.06
C GLU A 205 -17.05 18.80 -0.77
N LYS A 206 -16.95 17.51 -1.13
CA LYS A 206 -18.06 16.77 -1.76
C LYS A 206 -19.30 16.67 -0.87
N ILE A 207 -19.12 16.53 0.43
CA ILE A 207 -20.21 16.44 1.39
C ILE A 207 -20.90 17.81 1.51
N GLU A 208 -20.15 18.90 1.66
CA GLU A 208 -20.70 20.26 1.69
C GLU A 208 -21.51 20.59 0.42
N GLU A 209 -20.99 20.23 -0.76
CA GLU A 209 -21.73 20.37 -2.03
C GLU A 209 -23.03 19.55 -2.03
N LEU A 210 -23.00 18.33 -1.51
CA LEU A 210 -24.19 17.47 -1.45
C LEU A 210 -25.24 18.01 -0.48
N GLU A 211 -24.85 18.54 0.67
CA GLU A 211 -25.78 19.18 1.61
C GLU A 211 -26.54 20.32 0.95
N GLN A 212 -25.86 21.19 0.20
CA GLN A 212 -26.48 22.26 -0.56
C GLN A 212 -27.43 21.73 -1.65
N LEU A 213 -27.02 20.66 -2.36
CA LEU A 213 -27.87 20.05 -3.40
C LEU A 213 -29.13 19.41 -2.80
N VAL A 214 -29.06 18.79 -1.63
CA VAL A 214 -30.21 18.19 -0.94
C VAL A 214 -31.21 19.26 -0.57
N LEU A 215 -30.76 20.43 -0.11
CA LEU A 215 -31.62 21.54 0.29
C LEU A 215 -32.30 22.21 -0.91
N THR A 216 -31.62 22.27 -2.06
CA THR A 216 -32.12 22.99 -3.24
C THR A 216 -32.84 22.10 -4.24
N TYR A 217 -32.31 20.89 -4.48
CA TYR A 217 -32.80 19.96 -5.49
C TYR A 217 -32.79 18.52 -4.97
N PRO A 218 -33.74 18.12 -4.10
CA PRO A 218 -33.81 16.74 -3.59
C PRO A 218 -34.31 15.80 -4.68
N THR A 219 -33.40 15.15 -5.36
CA THR A 219 -33.71 14.20 -6.44
C THR A 219 -33.21 12.79 -6.10
N GLN A 220 -33.72 11.77 -6.84
CA GLN A 220 -33.23 10.40 -6.74
C GLN A 220 -31.71 10.30 -7.08
N ALA A 221 -31.25 11.16 -7.99
CA ALA A 221 -29.82 11.23 -8.32
C ALA A 221 -28.98 11.75 -7.14
N THR A 222 -29.48 12.73 -6.38
CA THR A 222 -28.83 13.26 -5.17
C THR A 222 -28.72 12.18 -4.10
N LEU A 223 -29.79 11.39 -3.88
CA LEU A 223 -29.76 10.23 -2.98
C LEU A 223 -28.72 9.18 -3.43
N GLY A 224 -28.62 8.93 -4.73
CA GLY A 224 -27.61 8.03 -5.29
C GLY A 224 -26.16 8.44 -4.95
N LYS A 225 -25.87 9.75 -5.04
CA LYS A 225 -24.56 10.32 -4.67
C LYS A 225 -24.26 10.15 -3.18
N ILE A 226 -25.25 10.39 -2.30
CA ILE A 226 -25.10 10.17 -0.85
C ILE A 226 -24.75 8.72 -0.55
N HIS A 227 -25.48 7.78 -1.15
CA HIS A 227 -25.20 6.36 -0.97
C HIS A 227 -23.81 5.96 -1.50
N GLN A 228 -23.35 6.58 -2.57
CA GLN A 228 -22.02 6.34 -3.10
C GLN A 228 -20.95 6.81 -2.12
N ILE A 229 -21.01 8.07 -1.65
CA ILE A 229 -20.07 8.62 -0.67
C ILE A 229 -20.05 7.78 0.62
N LYS A 230 -21.21 7.40 1.14
CA LYS A 230 -21.28 6.54 2.33
C LYS A 230 -20.56 5.19 2.14
N ARG A 231 -20.64 4.59 0.96
CA ARG A 231 -19.89 3.35 0.65
C ARG A 231 -18.39 3.59 0.56
N GLU A 232 -17.98 4.68 -0.06
CA GLU A 232 -16.59 5.08 -0.20
C GLU A 232 -15.94 5.36 1.15
N LEU A 233 -16.60 6.15 2.02
CA LEU A 233 -16.17 6.40 3.40
C LEU A 233 -16.06 5.11 4.22
N LEU A 234 -16.98 4.16 4.04
CA LEU A 234 -16.91 2.85 4.69
C LEU A 234 -15.69 2.04 4.21
N SER A 235 -15.33 2.13 2.94
CA SER A 235 -14.15 1.47 2.40
C SER A 235 -12.86 2.08 2.98
N LEU A 236 -12.76 3.41 3.04
CA LEU A 236 -11.65 4.12 3.70
C LEU A 236 -11.52 3.71 5.16
N ARG A 237 -12.62 3.67 5.90
CA ARG A 237 -12.63 3.24 7.29
C ARG A 237 -12.12 1.80 7.45
N ARG A 238 -12.53 0.88 6.58
CA ARG A 238 -12.07 -0.52 6.60
C ARG A 238 -10.58 -0.64 6.30
N ALA A 239 -10.02 0.28 5.53
CA ALA A 239 -8.61 0.32 5.20
C ALA A 239 -7.75 0.91 6.35
N VAL A 240 -8.26 1.91 7.09
CA VAL A 240 -7.48 2.60 8.15
C VAL A 240 -7.64 1.94 9.51
N TRP A 241 -8.84 1.52 9.89
CA TRP A 241 -9.12 1.00 11.23
C TRP A 241 -8.16 -0.11 11.69
N PRO A 242 -7.88 -1.14 10.87
CA PRO A 242 -6.93 -2.17 11.28
C PRO A 242 -5.49 -1.65 11.43
N GLN A 243 -5.09 -0.61 10.67
CA GLN A 243 -3.76 -0.01 10.80
C GLN A 243 -3.54 0.59 12.18
N ARG A 244 -4.56 1.28 12.73
CA ARG A 244 -4.54 1.76 14.12
C ARG A 244 -4.28 0.63 15.11
N ASP A 245 -4.96 -0.50 14.95
CA ASP A 245 -4.82 -1.65 15.85
C ASP A 245 -3.42 -2.28 15.76
N ILE A 246 -2.85 -2.36 14.54
CA ILE A 246 -1.49 -2.83 14.29
C ILE A 246 -0.45 -1.90 14.95
N LEU A 247 -0.58 -0.60 14.76
CA LEU A 247 0.31 0.39 15.38
C LEU A 247 0.25 0.32 16.90
N ASN A 248 -0.96 0.24 17.46
CA ASN A 248 -1.13 0.08 18.92
C ASN A 248 -0.46 -1.19 19.45
N LEU A 249 -0.57 -2.31 18.70
CA LEU A 249 0.09 -3.57 19.06
C LEU A 249 1.61 -3.42 19.09
N LEU A 250 2.20 -2.86 18.03
CA LEU A 250 3.65 -2.63 17.95
C LEU A 250 4.17 -1.69 19.03
N ILE A 251 3.44 -0.60 19.33
CA ILE A 251 3.82 0.36 20.36
C ILE A 251 3.78 -0.27 21.76
N ARG A 252 2.78 -1.12 22.01
CA ARG A 252 2.59 -1.75 23.32
C ARG A 252 3.56 -2.90 23.57
N ASP A 253 3.69 -3.80 22.60
CA ASP A 253 4.39 -5.07 22.78
C ASP A 253 5.84 -5.01 22.27
N GLY A 254 6.16 -4.04 21.41
CA GLY A 254 7.46 -3.95 20.73
C GLY A 254 7.70 -5.09 19.75
N HIS A 255 8.83 -5.06 19.07
CA HIS A 255 9.31 -6.16 18.24
C HIS A 255 10.83 -6.10 18.10
N PRO A 256 11.58 -7.23 18.06
CA PRO A 256 13.05 -7.22 17.97
C PRO A 256 13.62 -6.42 16.79
N LEU A 257 12.89 -6.38 15.65
CA LEU A 257 13.28 -5.61 14.46
C LEU A 257 12.88 -4.12 14.53
N ILE A 258 12.24 -3.65 15.60
CA ILE A 258 11.84 -2.25 15.79
C ILE A 258 12.53 -1.68 17.01
N GLY A 259 13.41 -0.72 16.81
CA GLY A 259 14.12 -0.06 17.89
C GLY A 259 13.22 0.89 18.70
N ASP A 260 13.52 1.04 19.99
CA ASP A 260 12.75 1.91 20.91
C ASP A 260 12.62 3.35 20.41
N HIS A 261 13.60 3.84 19.66
CA HIS A 261 13.55 5.19 19.10
C HIS A 261 12.50 5.30 18.00
N VAL A 262 12.25 4.23 17.20
CA VAL A 262 11.25 4.20 16.15
C VAL A 262 9.84 4.11 16.72
N LEU A 263 9.65 3.49 17.88
CA LEU A 263 8.34 3.41 18.56
C LEU A 263 7.72 4.81 18.82
N ARG A 264 8.56 5.84 19.02
CA ARG A 264 8.06 7.22 19.18
C ARG A 264 7.45 7.77 17.91
N TYR A 265 8.04 7.44 16.75
CA TYR A 265 7.52 7.85 15.46
C TYR A 265 6.27 7.04 15.07
N LEU A 266 6.23 5.75 15.40
CA LEU A 266 5.03 4.93 15.22
C LEU A 266 3.86 5.42 16.07
N LYS A 267 4.13 6.08 17.22
CA LYS A 267 3.08 6.72 18.02
C LYS A 267 2.46 7.91 17.29
N ASP A 268 3.24 8.70 16.57
CA ASP A 268 2.74 9.78 15.72
C ASP A 268 1.84 9.25 14.60
N CYS A 269 2.28 8.18 13.92
CA CYS A 269 1.44 7.46 12.95
C CYS A 269 0.11 6.97 13.57
N TYR A 270 0.15 6.47 14.80
CA TYR A 270 -1.05 6.05 15.53
C TYR A 270 -2.00 7.24 15.75
N ASP A 271 -1.48 8.38 16.20
CA ASP A 271 -2.28 9.58 16.44
C ASP A 271 -2.90 10.09 15.13
N HIS A 272 -2.18 10.04 14.00
CA HIS A 272 -2.72 10.35 12.68
C HIS A 272 -3.84 9.37 12.27
N THR A 273 -3.67 8.05 12.51
CA THR A 273 -4.74 7.09 12.20
C THR A 273 -6.01 7.34 13.03
N VAL A 274 -5.87 7.73 14.29
CA VAL A 274 -7.02 8.13 15.14
C VAL A 274 -7.71 9.36 14.55
N GLN A 275 -6.96 10.40 14.18
CA GLN A 275 -7.53 11.61 13.55
C GLN A 275 -8.28 11.30 12.25
N ILE A 276 -7.72 10.45 11.38
CA ILE A 276 -8.37 10.01 10.13
C ILE A 276 -9.68 9.29 10.44
N ILE A 277 -9.68 8.37 11.42
CA ILE A 277 -10.88 7.62 11.81
C ILE A 277 -11.97 8.55 12.34
N ASP A 278 -11.61 9.48 13.24
CA ASP A 278 -12.55 10.45 13.81
C ASP A 278 -13.18 11.32 12.71
N THR A 279 -12.38 11.78 11.75
CA THR A 279 -12.87 12.55 10.60
C THR A 279 -13.84 11.72 9.74
N LEU A 280 -13.51 10.46 9.46
CA LEU A 280 -14.38 9.55 8.71
C LEU A 280 -15.71 9.27 9.44
N GLU A 281 -15.71 9.18 10.77
CA GLU A 281 -16.96 9.01 11.55
C GLU A 281 -17.84 10.28 11.46
N ILE A 282 -17.24 11.47 11.55
CA ILE A 282 -17.97 12.74 11.37
C ILE A 282 -18.60 12.82 9.97
N TYR A 283 -17.87 12.46 8.93
CA TYR A 283 -18.37 12.50 7.55
C TYR A 283 -19.48 11.47 7.27
N ARG A 284 -19.63 10.46 8.09
CA ARG A 284 -20.67 9.42 7.94
C ARG A 284 -22.00 9.80 8.60
N GLU A 285 -22.03 10.70 9.56
CA GLU A 285 -23.24 11.20 10.23
C GLU A 285 -24.09 12.05 9.30
#